data_dda9dbd128d0930e3499e76b7c0bd0eb
#
_entry.id   dda9dbd128d0930e3499e76b7c0bd0eb
#
_cell.length_a   1.000
_cell.length_b   1.000
_cell.length_c   1.000
_cell.angle_alpha   90.00
_cell.angle_beta   90.00
_cell.angle_gamma   90.00
#
_symmetry.space_group_name_H-M   'P 1'
#
loop_
_entity.id
_entity.type
_entity.pdbx_description
1 polymer ?
#
loop_
_entity_poly.entity_id
_entity_poly.type
_entity_poly.pdbx_seq_one_letter_code
_entity_poly.pdbx_strand_id
1 'polypeptide(L)'
;MFNFNFYNPTRIYFGKDRLESINENVPVDAKVLITYGGGSAKRSGLIDKVKSILGSREIFEFSGIEPNPKYETLMKAVEVVKAENIDYILAVGGGSTIDGTKFISLASNYEGDATELLMKGFSGVTSEMVKKVIPFGSVLTLPATGSEMNSGAVVSYNHAKYPVMSELSFPKFSILDPTLTFTLPKIQVANGVTDAFVHVM
;
A
#
# COMPACT_ATOMS: atom_id res chain seq x y z
N MET A 1 -5.31 34.70 -4.49
CA MET A 1 -5.58 33.27 -4.20
C MET A 1 -5.98 32.63 -5.52
N PHE A 2 -5.37 31.50 -5.88
CA PHE A 2 -5.73 30.78 -7.12
C PHE A 2 -6.91 29.87 -6.85
N ASN A 3 -7.81 29.72 -7.83
CA ASN A 3 -8.89 28.75 -7.76
C ASN A 3 -8.32 27.34 -7.99
N PHE A 4 -8.76 26.37 -7.21
CA PHE A 4 -8.40 24.96 -7.39
C PHE A 4 -9.56 24.05 -6.98
N ASN A 5 -9.56 22.86 -7.56
CA ASN A 5 -10.43 21.77 -7.13
C ASN A 5 -9.58 20.70 -6.44
N PHE A 6 -10.05 20.19 -5.31
CA PHE A 6 -9.43 19.09 -4.59
C PHE A 6 -10.38 17.91 -4.53
N TYR A 7 -9.90 16.75 -4.94
CA TYR A 7 -10.60 15.49 -4.79
C TYR A 7 -9.61 14.38 -4.45
N ASN A 8 -9.89 13.62 -3.38
CA ASN A 8 -9.13 12.44 -3.01
C ASN A 8 -10.11 11.28 -2.77
N PRO A 9 -10.01 10.16 -3.52
CA PRO A 9 -10.95 9.06 -3.40
C PRO A 9 -10.70 8.17 -2.18
N THR A 10 -9.56 8.34 -1.47
CA THR A 10 -9.19 7.53 -0.31
C THR A 10 -9.99 7.95 0.92
N ARG A 11 -10.70 6.99 1.54
CA ARG A 11 -11.35 7.22 2.83
C ARG A 11 -10.34 7.13 3.96
N ILE A 12 -10.24 8.17 4.80
CA ILE A 12 -9.31 8.23 5.94
C ILE A 12 -10.02 7.91 7.24
N TYR A 13 -9.48 6.94 7.98
CA TYR A 13 -9.87 6.62 9.35
C TYR A 13 -8.74 7.03 10.29
N PHE A 14 -8.82 8.22 10.83
CA PHE A 14 -7.80 8.77 11.74
C PHE A 14 -8.23 8.63 13.20
N GLY A 15 -7.28 8.24 14.05
CA GLY A 15 -7.42 8.20 15.51
C GLY A 15 -7.13 6.83 16.10
N LYS A 16 -7.11 6.79 17.44
CA LYS A 16 -6.90 5.57 18.22
C LYS A 16 -8.03 4.57 17.99
N ASP A 17 -7.68 3.27 17.99
CA ASP A 17 -8.61 2.14 17.88
C ASP A 17 -9.41 2.08 16.56
N ARG A 18 -8.86 2.67 15.46
CA ARG A 18 -9.52 2.67 14.15
C ARG A 18 -9.32 1.41 13.33
N LEU A 19 -8.56 0.44 13.81
CA LEU A 19 -8.36 -0.82 13.08
C LEU A 19 -9.66 -1.57 12.80
N GLU A 20 -10.66 -1.47 13.67
CA GLU A 20 -11.98 -2.13 13.47
C GLU A 20 -12.67 -1.69 12.18
N SER A 21 -12.38 -0.49 11.67
CA SER A 21 -12.89 0.00 10.39
C SER A 21 -12.46 -0.85 9.18
N ILE A 22 -11.45 -1.71 9.33
CA ILE A 22 -11.08 -2.70 8.30
C ILE A 22 -12.29 -3.58 7.95
N ASN A 23 -13.04 -4.04 8.97
CA ASN A 23 -14.15 -4.95 8.79
C ASN A 23 -15.28 -4.37 7.92
N GLU A 24 -15.48 -3.05 8.00
CA GLU A 24 -16.52 -2.34 7.22
C GLU A 24 -16.12 -2.10 5.76
N ASN A 25 -14.81 -2.10 5.47
CA ASN A 25 -14.28 -1.67 4.18
C ASN A 25 -13.73 -2.82 3.31
N VAL A 26 -13.51 -3.99 3.90
CA VAL A 26 -13.11 -5.20 3.17
C VAL A 26 -14.33 -6.09 2.98
N PRO A 27 -14.69 -6.50 1.76
CA PRO A 27 -15.85 -7.38 1.52
C PRO A 27 -15.77 -8.65 2.36
N VAL A 28 -16.93 -9.12 2.84
CA VAL A 28 -16.99 -10.27 3.78
C VAL A 28 -16.62 -11.61 3.16
N ASP A 29 -16.75 -11.71 1.85
CA ASP A 29 -16.46 -12.88 1.04
C ASP A 29 -15.12 -12.79 0.29
N ALA A 30 -14.36 -11.71 0.51
CA ALA A 30 -13.09 -11.49 -0.19
C ALA A 30 -12.00 -12.45 0.29
N LYS A 31 -11.20 -12.91 -0.67
CA LYS A 31 -9.87 -13.48 -0.42
C LYS A 31 -8.87 -12.33 -0.25
N VAL A 32 -8.30 -12.21 0.92
CA VAL A 32 -7.48 -11.06 1.32
C VAL A 32 -6.01 -11.42 1.39
N LEU A 33 -5.17 -10.69 0.67
CA LEU A 33 -3.71 -10.74 0.82
C LEU A 33 -3.25 -9.62 1.75
N ILE A 34 -2.68 -9.96 2.90
CA ILE A 34 -2.01 -8.99 3.77
C ILE A 34 -0.56 -8.85 3.31
N THR A 35 -0.17 -7.66 2.87
CA THR A 35 1.21 -7.33 2.47
C THR A 35 1.90 -6.55 3.57
N TYR A 36 3.15 -6.90 3.90
CA TYR A 36 3.94 -6.19 4.91
C TYR A 36 5.45 -6.31 4.67
N GLY A 37 6.23 -5.49 5.36
CA GLY A 37 7.68 -5.43 5.20
C GLY A 37 8.45 -6.48 6.00
N GLY A 38 9.61 -6.11 6.58
CA GLY A 38 10.57 -6.99 7.25
C GLY A 38 10.14 -7.59 8.59
N GLY A 39 8.84 -7.66 8.89
CA GLY A 39 8.28 -8.40 10.02
C GLY A 39 8.08 -7.60 11.32
N SER A 40 8.31 -6.30 11.37
CA SER A 40 8.00 -5.48 12.56
C SER A 40 6.52 -5.53 12.93
N ALA A 41 5.62 -5.41 11.94
CA ALA A 41 4.18 -5.53 12.11
C ALA A 41 3.75 -6.92 12.64
N LYS A 42 4.47 -7.98 12.25
CA LYS A 42 4.22 -9.33 12.77
C LYS A 42 4.72 -9.48 14.20
N ARG A 43 5.93 -9.02 14.49
CA ARG A 43 6.50 -9.10 15.84
C ARG A 43 5.75 -8.27 16.88
N SER A 44 5.11 -7.18 16.48
CA SER A 44 4.26 -6.36 17.35
C SER A 44 2.86 -6.94 17.60
N GLY A 45 2.51 -8.06 16.96
CA GLY A 45 1.17 -8.64 17.00
C GLY A 45 0.13 -7.92 16.13
N LEU A 46 0.53 -6.89 15.36
CA LEU A 46 -0.40 -6.12 14.53
C LEU A 46 -1.03 -6.99 13.43
N ILE A 47 -0.26 -7.86 12.79
CA ILE A 47 -0.79 -8.77 11.77
C ILE A 47 -1.86 -9.70 12.35
N ASP A 48 -1.62 -10.26 13.54
CA ASP A 48 -2.58 -11.15 14.20
C ASP A 48 -3.86 -10.39 14.59
N LYS A 49 -3.73 -9.14 15.07
CA LYS A 49 -4.88 -8.27 15.33
C LYS A 49 -5.67 -7.98 14.06
N VAL A 50 -5.02 -7.66 12.95
CA VAL A 50 -5.66 -7.44 11.64
C VAL A 50 -6.40 -8.71 11.17
N LYS A 51 -5.78 -9.87 11.28
CA LYS A 51 -6.42 -11.16 10.95
C LYS A 51 -7.66 -11.42 11.80
N SER A 52 -7.60 -11.15 13.10
CA SER A 52 -8.75 -11.27 14.00
C SER A 52 -9.92 -10.37 13.56
N ILE A 53 -9.65 -9.13 13.13
CA ILE A 53 -10.66 -8.19 12.64
C ILE A 53 -11.27 -8.66 11.31
N LEU A 54 -10.44 -9.21 10.42
CA LEU A 54 -10.90 -9.78 9.15
C LEU A 54 -11.81 -11.01 9.33
N GLY A 55 -11.73 -11.69 10.49
CA GLY A 55 -12.65 -12.74 10.90
C GLY A 55 -12.59 -13.97 10.01
N SER A 56 -13.73 -14.36 9.41
CA SER A 56 -13.87 -15.59 8.62
C SER A 56 -13.40 -15.49 7.17
N ARG A 57 -12.87 -14.33 6.73
CA ARG A 57 -12.34 -14.17 5.38
C ARG A 57 -11.16 -15.10 5.14
N GLU A 58 -10.99 -15.56 3.92
CA GLU A 58 -9.81 -16.33 3.53
C GLU A 58 -8.60 -15.40 3.44
N ILE A 59 -7.57 -15.64 4.26
CA ILE A 59 -6.45 -14.71 4.45
C ILE A 59 -5.15 -15.36 4.04
N PHE A 60 -4.41 -14.64 3.17
CA PHE A 60 -3.06 -14.95 2.74
C PHE A 60 -2.10 -13.88 3.26
N GLU A 61 -0.84 -14.22 3.43
CA GLU A 61 0.20 -13.30 3.86
C GLU A 61 1.34 -13.24 2.84
N PHE A 62 1.79 -12.03 2.53
CA PHE A 62 3.03 -11.80 1.80
C PHE A 62 3.92 -10.84 2.58
N SER A 63 5.06 -11.33 3.03
CA SER A 63 6.04 -10.57 3.82
C SER A 63 7.30 -10.27 3.02
N GLY A 64 8.12 -9.34 3.53
CA GLY A 64 9.45 -9.10 3.00
C GLY A 64 9.51 -7.99 1.95
N ILE A 65 8.47 -7.16 1.82
CA ILE A 65 8.59 -5.94 1.01
C ILE A 65 9.65 -5.05 1.66
N GLU A 66 10.74 -4.82 0.92
CA GLU A 66 11.91 -4.09 1.42
C GLU A 66 11.65 -2.57 1.46
N PRO A 67 12.39 -1.82 2.29
CA PRO A 67 12.57 -0.38 2.05
C PRO A 67 13.06 -0.16 0.61
N ASN A 68 12.41 0.75 -0.13
CA ASN A 68 12.54 0.87 -1.60
C ASN A 68 12.18 -0.46 -2.29
N PRO A 69 10.88 -0.77 -2.41
CA PRO A 69 10.39 -2.08 -2.80
C PRO A 69 10.96 -2.49 -4.17
N LYS A 70 11.43 -3.73 -4.27
CA LYS A 70 12.07 -4.25 -5.47
C LYS A 70 11.04 -4.94 -6.38
N TYR A 71 11.13 -4.66 -7.66
CA TYR A 71 10.29 -5.26 -8.69
C TYR A 71 10.19 -6.79 -8.55
N GLU A 72 11.34 -7.46 -8.38
CA GLU A 72 11.41 -8.93 -8.31
C GLU A 72 10.67 -9.49 -7.07
N THR A 73 10.70 -8.76 -5.96
CA THR A 73 9.93 -9.13 -4.75
C THR A 73 8.45 -8.92 -4.99
N LEU A 74 8.08 -7.80 -5.62
CA LEU A 74 6.66 -7.49 -5.89
C LEU A 74 6.05 -8.48 -6.89
N MET A 75 6.80 -8.92 -7.89
CA MET A 75 6.33 -9.92 -8.85
C MET A 75 6.01 -11.27 -8.20
N LYS A 76 6.75 -11.68 -7.15
CA LYS A 76 6.39 -12.87 -6.36
C LYS A 76 5.03 -12.70 -5.67
N ALA A 77 4.71 -11.49 -5.19
CA ALA A 77 3.39 -11.21 -4.64
C ALA A 77 2.30 -11.22 -5.72
N VAL A 78 2.59 -10.73 -6.93
CA VAL A 78 1.69 -10.83 -8.08
C VAL A 78 1.37 -12.29 -8.43
N GLU A 79 2.36 -13.18 -8.36
CA GLU A 79 2.15 -14.62 -8.55
C GLU A 79 1.18 -15.19 -7.49
N VAL A 80 1.33 -14.80 -6.21
CA VAL A 80 0.40 -15.20 -5.15
C VAL A 80 -1.01 -14.68 -5.43
N VAL A 81 -1.14 -13.39 -5.82
CA VAL A 81 -2.45 -12.81 -6.16
C VAL A 81 -3.16 -13.61 -7.24
N LYS A 82 -2.42 -14.00 -8.30
CA LYS A 82 -2.96 -14.78 -9.42
C LYS A 82 -3.29 -16.22 -9.03
N ALA A 83 -2.39 -16.89 -8.32
CA ALA A 83 -2.55 -18.29 -7.94
C ALA A 83 -3.73 -18.52 -6.99
N GLU A 84 -3.89 -17.63 -6.01
CA GLU A 84 -4.92 -17.75 -4.98
C GLU A 84 -6.23 -17.01 -5.34
N ASN A 85 -6.26 -16.32 -6.49
CA ASN A 85 -7.40 -15.49 -6.93
C ASN A 85 -7.78 -14.44 -5.86
N ILE A 86 -6.81 -13.65 -5.43
CA ILE A 86 -7.01 -12.62 -4.41
C ILE A 86 -7.94 -11.51 -4.92
N ASP A 87 -8.94 -11.15 -4.11
CA ASP A 87 -9.92 -10.12 -4.42
C ASP A 87 -9.60 -8.77 -3.81
N TYR A 88 -8.85 -8.77 -2.71
CA TYR A 88 -8.52 -7.57 -1.95
C TYR A 88 -7.12 -7.64 -1.35
N ILE A 89 -6.40 -6.51 -1.32
CA ILE A 89 -5.10 -6.45 -0.67
C ILE A 89 -5.18 -5.51 0.53
N LEU A 90 -4.51 -5.84 1.62
CA LEU A 90 -4.38 -4.97 2.78
C LEU A 90 -2.89 -4.72 3.07
N ALA A 91 -2.44 -3.49 2.78
CA ALA A 91 -1.07 -3.08 3.07
C ALA A 91 -0.92 -2.74 4.56
N VAL A 92 -0.05 -3.43 5.29
CA VAL A 92 0.23 -3.14 6.70
C VAL A 92 1.69 -2.74 6.85
N GLY A 93 1.96 -1.44 6.87
CA GLY A 93 3.35 -0.94 6.89
C GLY A 93 3.49 0.56 6.66
N GLY A 94 4.68 0.97 6.32
CA GLY A 94 5.01 2.34 5.90
C GLY A 94 4.88 2.52 4.38
N GLY A 95 5.33 3.67 3.88
CA GLY A 95 5.26 4.05 2.47
C GLY A 95 5.76 2.99 1.50
N SER A 96 6.90 2.35 1.76
CA SER A 96 7.44 1.30 0.87
C SER A 96 6.52 0.08 0.74
N THR A 97 5.84 -0.33 1.82
CA THR A 97 4.85 -1.41 1.76
C THR A 97 3.63 -0.99 0.95
N ILE A 98 3.16 0.24 1.13
CA ILE A 98 2.01 0.79 0.40
C ILE A 98 2.36 0.94 -1.09
N ASP A 99 3.53 1.48 -1.41
CA ASP A 99 4.02 1.62 -2.80
C ASP A 99 4.12 0.26 -3.49
N GLY A 100 4.73 -0.72 -2.81
CA GLY A 100 4.77 -2.09 -3.31
C GLY A 100 3.38 -2.66 -3.57
N THR A 101 2.43 -2.41 -2.66
CA THR A 101 1.04 -2.87 -2.81
C THR A 101 0.32 -2.21 -3.98
N LYS A 102 0.55 -0.92 -4.23
CA LYS A 102 0.03 -0.23 -5.41
C LYS A 102 0.51 -0.89 -6.70
N PHE A 103 1.80 -1.17 -6.78
CA PHE A 103 2.35 -1.88 -7.95
C PHE A 103 1.76 -3.28 -8.10
N ILE A 104 1.66 -4.07 -7.03
CA ILE A 104 1.04 -5.40 -7.03
C ILE A 104 -0.41 -5.30 -7.54
N SER A 105 -1.19 -4.33 -7.05
CA SER A 105 -2.57 -4.07 -7.46
C SER A 105 -2.70 -3.84 -8.97
N LEU A 106 -1.81 -3.02 -9.55
CA LEU A 106 -1.78 -2.73 -10.98
C LEU A 106 -1.31 -3.94 -11.81
N ALA A 107 -0.19 -4.55 -11.41
CA ALA A 107 0.48 -5.60 -12.19
C ALA A 107 -0.29 -6.93 -12.20
N SER A 108 -1.12 -7.19 -11.19
CA SER A 108 -1.83 -8.48 -11.07
C SER A 108 -2.80 -8.77 -12.21
N ASN A 109 -3.41 -7.73 -12.80
CA ASN A 109 -4.33 -7.87 -13.93
C ASN A 109 -3.77 -7.26 -15.24
N TYR A 110 -2.49 -6.92 -15.26
CA TYR A 110 -1.83 -6.47 -16.47
C TYR A 110 -1.46 -7.67 -17.35
N GLU A 111 -1.84 -7.62 -18.64
CA GLU A 111 -1.62 -8.73 -19.59
C GLU A 111 -0.26 -8.66 -20.31
N GLY A 112 0.43 -7.50 -20.22
CA GLY A 112 1.76 -7.29 -20.82
C GLY A 112 2.90 -7.63 -19.86
N ASP A 113 4.12 -7.24 -20.25
CA ASP A 113 5.28 -7.27 -19.37
C ASP A 113 5.15 -6.16 -18.30
N ALA A 114 5.11 -6.54 -17.03
CA ALA A 114 4.92 -5.59 -15.94
C ALA A 114 6.05 -4.54 -15.82
N THR A 115 7.20 -4.74 -16.46
CA THR A 115 8.25 -3.71 -16.58
C THR A 115 7.76 -2.51 -17.39
N GLU A 116 6.82 -2.67 -18.30
CA GLU A 116 6.22 -1.57 -19.05
C GLU A 116 5.51 -0.56 -18.14
N LEU A 117 4.95 -1.02 -17.01
CA LEU A 117 4.34 -0.15 -16.00
C LEU A 117 5.37 0.78 -15.35
N LEU A 118 6.61 0.30 -15.15
CA LEU A 118 7.73 1.09 -14.63
C LEU A 118 8.17 2.15 -15.65
N MET A 119 8.18 1.81 -16.93
CA MET A 119 8.66 2.69 -17.99
C MET A 119 7.70 3.87 -18.27
N LYS A 120 6.47 3.84 -17.77
CA LYS A 120 5.53 4.96 -17.91
C LYS A 120 5.91 6.17 -17.07
N GLY A 121 6.59 5.96 -15.96
CA GLY A 121 7.05 7.03 -15.10
C GLY A 121 5.92 8.01 -14.73
N PHE A 122 6.20 9.30 -14.88
CA PHE A 122 5.21 10.36 -14.61
C PHE A 122 4.11 10.49 -15.67
N SER A 123 4.25 9.86 -16.84
CA SER A 123 3.15 9.79 -17.83
C SER A 123 1.98 8.95 -17.34
N GLY A 124 2.24 8.09 -16.38
CA GLY A 124 1.23 7.31 -15.67
C GLY A 124 0.73 6.07 -16.40
N VAL A 125 0.21 5.15 -15.59
CA VAL A 125 -0.48 3.93 -16.03
C VAL A 125 -1.98 4.23 -16.11
N THR A 126 -2.55 4.08 -17.29
CA THR A 126 -3.95 4.44 -17.57
C THR A 126 -4.89 3.25 -17.48
N SER A 127 -6.19 3.50 -17.42
CA SER A 127 -7.23 2.48 -17.48
C SER A 127 -7.30 1.76 -18.84
N GLU A 128 -6.70 2.32 -19.89
CA GLU A 128 -6.54 1.64 -21.18
C GLU A 128 -5.50 0.52 -21.11
N MET A 129 -4.44 0.73 -20.31
CA MET A 129 -3.38 -0.26 -20.08
C MET A 129 -3.81 -1.33 -19.08
N VAL A 130 -4.41 -0.91 -17.96
CA VAL A 130 -4.83 -1.81 -16.89
C VAL A 130 -6.33 -1.62 -16.66
N LYS A 131 -7.14 -2.49 -17.24
CA LYS A 131 -8.61 -2.40 -17.22
C LYS A 131 -9.21 -2.66 -15.83
N LYS A 132 -8.54 -3.47 -15.02
CA LYS A 132 -8.99 -3.87 -13.69
C LYS A 132 -7.81 -3.93 -12.74
N VAL A 133 -7.95 -3.38 -11.55
CA VAL A 133 -6.97 -3.47 -10.47
C VAL A 133 -7.53 -4.28 -9.31
N ILE A 134 -6.66 -4.87 -8.50
CA ILE A 134 -7.09 -5.44 -7.23
C ILE A 134 -7.26 -4.29 -6.24
N PRO A 135 -8.46 -4.05 -5.69
CA PRO A 135 -8.66 -2.99 -4.72
C PRO A 135 -7.83 -3.26 -3.45
N PHE A 136 -7.37 -2.18 -2.82
CA PHE A 136 -6.61 -2.33 -1.58
C PHE A 136 -6.92 -1.23 -0.57
N GLY A 137 -6.68 -1.54 0.70
CA GLY A 137 -6.64 -0.60 1.81
C GLY A 137 -5.26 -0.57 2.45
N SER A 138 -5.02 0.41 3.32
CA SER A 138 -3.77 0.50 4.06
C SER A 138 -3.95 0.69 5.56
N VAL A 139 -3.02 0.13 6.33
CA VAL A 139 -2.82 0.36 7.76
C VAL A 139 -1.42 0.95 7.91
N LEU A 140 -1.36 2.26 8.13
CA LEU A 140 -0.11 3.00 8.17
C LEU A 140 0.61 2.81 9.51
N THR A 141 1.87 2.38 9.46
CA THR A 141 2.70 2.19 10.66
C THR A 141 3.88 3.16 10.74
N LEU A 142 4.19 3.87 9.66
CA LEU A 142 5.25 4.88 9.59
C LEU A 142 4.80 6.00 8.64
N PRO A 143 4.30 7.12 9.18
CA PRO A 143 3.89 8.28 8.38
C PRO A 143 5.14 9.06 7.92
N ALA A 144 5.20 9.38 6.63
CA ALA A 144 6.22 10.20 6.01
C ALA A 144 5.80 10.62 4.59
N THR A 145 5.67 9.66 3.68
CA THR A 145 5.59 9.83 2.22
C THR A 145 4.22 10.23 1.68
N GLY A 146 3.15 10.18 2.49
CA GLY A 146 1.79 10.38 2.02
C GLY A 146 1.25 9.29 1.08
N SER A 147 1.96 8.15 0.97
CA SER A 147 1.56 7.03 0.07
C SER A 147 0.16 6.50 0.38
N GLU A 148 -0.30 6.63 1.60
CA GLU A 148 -1.64 6.24 2.05
C GLU A 148 -2.77 7.11 1.47
N MET A 149 -2.44 8.25 0.85
CA MET A 149 -3.42 9.21 0.31
C MET A 149 -3.12 9.64 -1.12
N ASN A 150 -2.15 9.05 -1.80
CA ASN A 150 -1.81 9.44 -3.17
C ASN A 150 -1.87 8.26 -4.15
N SER A 151 -1.74 8.56 -5.43
CA SER A 151 -1.78 7.61 -6.54
C SER A 151 -0.40 7.18 -7.03
N GLY A 152 0.68 7.65 -6.38
CA GLY A 152 2.04 7.37 -6.78
C GLY A 152 2.66 6.23 -6.00
N ALA A 153 3.58 5.52 -6.62
CA ALA A 153 4.44 4.52 -6.02
C ALA A 153 5.86 4.68 -6.56
N VAL A 154 6.86 4.23 -5.80
CA VAL A 154 8.24 4.16 -6.29
C VAL A 154 8.72 2.73 -6.16
N VAL A 155 9.14 2.14 -7.29
CA VAL A 155 9.63 0.77 -7.38
C VAL A 155 11.09 0.76 -7.82
N SER A 156 11.90 -0.06 -7.17
CA SER A 156 13.30 -0.25 -7.53
C SER A 156 13.45 -1.41 -8.51
N TYR A 157 14.15 -1.16 -9.62
CA TYR A 157 14.46 -2.16 -10.64
C TYR A 157 15.79 -1.84 -11.29
N ASN A 158 16.63 -2.85 -11.51
CA ASN A 158 17.95 -2.68 -12.15
C ASN A 158 18.77 -1.49 -11.61
N HIS A 159 18.90 -1.41 -10.27
CA HIS A 159 19.63 -0.35 -9.55
C HIS A 159 19.08 1.08 -9.74
N ALA A 160 17.91 1.25 -10.32
CA ALA A 160 17.24 2.53 -10.48
C ALA A 160 15.88 2.56 -9.75
N LYS A 161 15.35 3.76 -9.53
CA LYS A 161 14.02 3.97 -8.97
C LYS A 161 13.08 4.48 -10.05
N TYR A 162 11.95 3.84 -10.16
CA TYR A 162 10.93 4.16 -11.15
C TYR A 162 9.66 4.64 -10.47
N PRO A 163 9.21 5.88 -10.73
CA PRO A 163 7.90 6.32 -10.30
C PRO A 163 6.83 5.59 -11.12
N VAL A 164 5.80 5.11 -10.45
CA VAL A 164 4.62 4.50 -11.06
C VAL A 164 3.41 5.30 -10.61
N MET A 165 2.83 6.04 -11.53
CA MET A 165 1.67 6.92 -11.27
C MET A 165 0.43 6.31 -11.89
N SER A 166 -0.67 6.23 -11.14
CA SER A 166 -1.95 5.80 -11.69
C SER A 166 -3.12 6.21 -10.80
N GLU A 167 -4.13 6.86 -11.35
CA GLU A 167 -5.36 7.14 -10.61
C GLU A 167 -6.08 5.87 -10.11
N LEU A 168 -5.76 4.71 -10.70
CA LEU A 168 -6.29 3.42 -10.28
C LEU A 168 -5.67 2.91 -8.98
N SER A 169 -4.50 3.45 -8.57
CA SER A 169 -3.72 2.98 -7.42
C SER A 169 -3.95 3.78 -6.13
N PHE A 170 -5.00 4.59 -6.04
CA PHE A 170 -5.43 5.13 -4.76
C PHE A 170 -5.92 4.02 -3.83
N PRO A 171 -5.51 3.98 -2.55
CA PRO A 171 -6.12 3.10 -1.56
C PRO A 171 -7.63 3.38 -1.46
N LYS A 172 -8.45 2.38 -1.27
CA LYS A 172 -9.90 2.56 -1.00
C LYS A 172 -10.13 3.18 0.36
N PHE A 173 -9.29 2.80 1.32
CA PHE A 173 -9.26 3.41 2.65
C PHE A 173 -7.85 3.34 3.24
N SER A 174 -7.59 4.20 4.23
CA SER A 174 -6.36 4.16 5.00
C SER A 174 -6.64 4.38 6.49
N ILE A 175 -6.08 3.50 7.31
CA ILE A 175 -6.13 3.58 8.77
C ILE A 175 -4.89 4.31 9.25
N LEU A 176 -5.09 5.44 9.90
CA LEU A 176 -4.06 6.29 10.49
C LEU A 176 -4.25 6.32 12.01
N ASP A 177 -3.85 5.24 12.68
CA ASP A 177 -3.88 5.15 14.14
C ASP A 177 -2.50 5.56 14.70
N PRO A 178 -2.36 6.73 15.35
CA PRO A 178 -1.09 7.20 15.88
C PRO A 178 -0.43 6.23 16.87
N THR A 179 -1.22 5.40 17.56
CA THR A 179 -0.68 4.45 18.54
C THR A 179 0.17 3.36 17.90
N LEU A 180 -0.02 3.08 16.61
CA LEU A 180 0.79 2.12 15.84
C LEU A 180 2.23 2.62 15.60
N THR A 181 2.48 3.91 15.82
CA THR A 181 3.81 4.52 15.63
C THR A 181 4.65 4.55 16.91
N PHE A 182 4.10 4.21 18.08
CA PHE A 182 4.77 4.35 19.37
C PHE A 182 6.01 3.45 19.52
N THR A 183 6.09 2.37 18.76
CA THR A 183 7.23 1.43 18.77
C THR A 183 8.30 1.76 17.72
N LEU A 184 8.14 2.86 16.99
CA LEU A 184 9.13 3.27 15.98
C LEU A 184 10.46 3.66 16.66
N PRO A 185 11.60 3.24 16.10
CA PRO A 185 12.91 3.76 16.53
C PRO A 185 12.96 5.28 16.38
N LYS A 186 13.65 5.96 17.33
CA LYS A 186 13.78 7.44 17.33
C LYS A 186 14.26 8.00 15.98
N ILE A 187 15.18 7.30 15.33
CA ILE A 187 15.68 7.72 14.01
C ILE A 187 14.58 7.70 12.95
N GLN A 188 13.67 6.73 13.00
CA GLN A 188 12.56 6.66 12.04
C GLN A 188 11.54 7.77 12.31
N VAL A 189 11.30 8.12 13.57
CA VAL A 189 10.46 9.26 13.94
C VAL A 189 11.08 10.55 13.39
N ALA A 190 12.38 10.77 13.60
CA ALA A 190 13.09 11.95 13.10
C ALA A 190 13.04 12.03 11.56
N ASN A 191 13.30 10.92 10.88
CA ASN A 191 13.22 10.85 9.42
C ASN A 191 11.81 11.19 8.92
N GLY A 192 10.77 10.61 9.52
CA GLY A 192 9.38 10.85 9.13
C GLY A 192 8.96 12.30 9.35
N VAL A 193 9.34 12.91 10.46
CA VAL A 193 9.09 14.34 10.72
C VAL A 193 9.79 15.23 9.71
N THR A 194 11.06 14.94 9.39
CA THR A 194 11.83 15.70 8.41
C THR A 194 11.22 15.60 7.01
N ASP A 195 10.85 14.38 6.59
CA ASP A 195 10.23 14.14 5.30
C ASP A 195 8.87 14.85 5.18
N ALA A 196 8.01 14.74 6.19
CA ALA A 196 6.74 15.47 6.23
C ALA A 196 6.94 16.99 6.18
N PHE A 197 7.94 17.53 6.88
CA PHE A 197 8.27 18.95 6.85
C PHE A 197 8.69 19.41 5.44
N VAL A 198 9.54 18.65 4.77
CA VAL A 198 9.99 18.97 3.40
C VAL A 198 8.83 18.95 2.40
N HIS A 199 7.85 18.05 2.58
CA HIS A 199 6.67 18.00 1.71
C HIS A 199 5.74 19.21 1.87
N VAL A 200 5.79 19.92 3.00
CA VAL A 200 4.95 21.10 3.28
C VAL A 200 5.61 22.39 2.86
N MET A 201 6.96 22.44 2.81
CA MET A 201 7.75 23.64 2.45
C MET A 201 7.89 23.82 0.95
#